data_d24cd95d3cd2bc3a282304777811c458
#
_entry.id   d24cd95d3cd2bc3a282304777811c458
#
_cell.length_a   1.000
_cell.length_b   1.000
_cell.length_c   1.000
_cell.angle_alpha   90.00
_cell.angle_beta   90.00
_cell.angle_gamma   90.00
#
_symmetry.space_group_name_H-M   'P 1'
#
loop_
_entity.id
_entity.type
_entity.pdbx_description
1 polymer ?
#
loop_
_entity_poly.entity_id
_entity_poly.type
_entity_poly.pdbx_seq_one_letter_code
_entity_poly.pdbx_strand_id
1 'polypeptide(L)'
;MADSQQEFPAYLDVDYTDGEGEQPGDYPSIEHKLEKALEVVETGLREYENPAVMWTGGKDSTLTLYFVKEVVEQHDELELPVTVFIDHYQHFDELIDFVRHWADEWDLEVKWARNTDVGEYVDENGLEPGDDIPVEALSEHNQHHIRNILEYEEDTFPFLLDTYVGNHLLKTVALNDTLESEEIDGIISGIRWDEQEARADETFFSPRHDPDIYPPHDRIQPILQFEEADVWDAFWYFVVPETVEGYPEDGYVPQGFDDLPEGIEIEDIPVSPKYFAGFRSLGSEISTDKSAEEPAWLQDMENTTERAGRAQDKEDLMERLRDLGYM
;
A
#
# COMPACT_ATOMS: atom_id res chain seq x y z
N MET A 1 -26.86 16.34 -25.69
CA MET A 1 -26.77 15.73 -24.34
C MET A 1 -25.48 16.27 -23.81
N ALA A 2 -25.55 17.13 -22.81
CA ALA A 2 -24.39 17.81 -22.25
C ALA A 2 -23.56 16.80 -21.45
N ASP A 3 -22.30 16.69 -21.81
CA ASP A 3 -21.26 16.05 -21.03
C ASP A 3 -21.25 16.71 -19.64
N SER A 4 -21.82 16.05 -18.66
CA SER A 4 -21.53 16.34 -17.27
C SER A 4 -20.33 15.48 -16.88
N GLN A 5 -19.16 15.82 -17.39
CA GLN A 5 -17.93 15.52 -16.68
C GLN A 5 -18.07 16.27 -15.37
N GLN A 6 -18.29 15.53 -14.31
CA GLN A 6 -18.16 16.03 -12.97
C GLN A 6 -16.69 16.40 -12.86
N GLU A 7 -16.38 17.70 -12.96
CA GLU A 7 -15.01 18.16 -12.74
C GLU A 7 -14.65 17.69 -11.33
N PHE A 8 -13.63 16.85 -11.23
CA PHE A 8 -12.96 16.53 -9.97
C PHE A 8 -12.59 17.87 -9.31
N PRO A 9 -12.62 18.00 -7.98
CA PRO A 9 -12.74 19.29 -7.32
C PRO A 9 -11.84 20.36 -7.91
N ALA A 10 -12.45 21.40 -8.47
CA ALA A 10 -11.76 22.52 -9.12
C ALA A 10 -10.95 23.41 -8.12
N TYR A 11 -10.96 23.05 -6.84
CA TYR A 11 -10.22 23.78 -5.79
C TYR A 11 -8.79 23.28 -5.59
N LEU A 12 -8.43 22.12 -6.15
CA LEU A 12 -7.08 21.56 -6.00
C LEU A 12 -6.05 22.41 -6.77
N ASP A 13 -5.00 22.85 -6.08
CA ASP A 13 -3.85 23.56 -6.66
C ASP A 13 -2.60 22.70 -6.55
N VAL A 14 -2.61 21.53 -7.22
CA VAL A 14 -1.49 20.59 -7.24
C VAL A 14 -0.87 20.54 -8.64
N ASP A 15 0.44 20.37 -8.70
CA ASP A 15 1.17 20.20 -9.95
C ASP A 15 1.25 18.72 -10.34
N TYR A 16 0.40 18.29 -11.27
CA TYR A 16 0.41 16.92 -11.78
C TYR A 16 1.64 16.57 -12.62
N THR A 17 2.53 17.55 -12.89
CA THR A 17 3.80 17.30 -13.59
C THR A 17 5.00 17.22 -12.64
N ASP A 18 4.77 17.41 -11.34
CA ASP A 18 5.82 17.30 -10.31
C ASP A 18 6.34 15.85 -10.26
N GLY A 19 7.63 15.69 -10.56
CA GLY A 19 8.29 14.39 -10.72
C GLY A 19 8.29 13.82 -12.16
N GLU A 20 7.68 14.51 -13.15
CA GLU A 20 7.66 14.02 -14.53
C GLU A 20 9.06 13.88 -15.13
N GLY A 21 9.44 12.64 -15.47
CA GLY A 21 10.75 12.31 -16.05
C GLY A 21 11.91 12.31 -15.05
N GLU A 22 11.63 12.46 -13.77
CA GLU A 22 12.61 12.33 -12.71
C GLU A 22 12.84 10.85 -12.32
N GLN A 23 13.91 10.59 -11.59
CA GLN A 23 14.31 9.26 -11.10
C GLN A 23 15.03 9.40 -9.75
N PRO A 24 15.18 8.29 -9.00
CA PRO A 24 15.83 8.32 -7.68
C PRO A 24 17.19 9.02 -7.67
N GLY A 25 17.96 8.92 -8.76
CA GLY A 25 19.28 9.55 -8.90
C GLY A 25 19.29 11.08 -8.98
N ASP A 26 18.15 11.72 -9.22
CA ASP A 26 18.00 13.17 -9.21
C ASP A 26 17.95 13.73 -7.78
N TYR A 27 17.76 12.85 -6.79
CA TYR A 27 17.76 13.12 -5.35
C TYR A 27 19.00 12.50 -4.68
N PRO A 28 20.15 13.25 -4.67
CA PRO A 28 21.48 12.65 -4.44
C PRO A 28 21.77 12.28 -2.98
N SER A 29 20.91 12.62 -2.03
CA SER A 29 21.08 12.25 -0.62
C SER A 29 19.76 11.92 0.03
N ILE A 30 19.82 11.16 1.13
CA ILE A 30 18.65 10.78 1.90
C ILE A 30 17.91 12.00 2.43
N GLU A 31 18.63 13.07 2.82
CA GLU A 31 18.02 14.31 3.30
C GLU A 31 17.15 14.96 2.23
N HIS A 32 17.60 15.04 0.97
CA HIS A 32 16.78 15.57 -0.13
C HIS A 32 15.55 14.70 -0.40
N LYS A 33 15.67 13.38 -0.28
CA LYS A 33 14.55 12.44 -0.43
C LYS A 33 13.52 12.64 0.67
N LEU A 34 13.98 12.80 1.92
CA LEU A 34 13.13 13.07 3.09
C LEU A 34 12.43 14.45 2.97
N GLU A 35 13.19 15.51 2.62
CA GLU A 35 12.63 16.86 2.42
C GLU A 35 11.51 16.83 1.38
N LYS A 36 11.73 16.16 0.23
CA LYS A 36 10.71 16.02 -0.81
C LYS A 36 9.50 15.22 -0.35
N ALA A 37 9.71 14.12 0.37
CA ALA A 37 8.61 13.32 0.90
C ALA A 37 7.70 14.13 1.85
N LEU A 38 8.29 14.88 2.78
CA LEU A 38 7.54 15.74 3.70
C LEU A 38 6.80 16.86 2.98
N GLU A 39 7.41 17.48 1.95
CA GLU A 39 6.76 18.49 1.10
C GLU A 39 5.51 17.93 0.39
N VAL A 40 5.62 16.75 -0.21
CA VAL A 40 4.50 16.09 -0.91
C VAL A 40 3.39 15.71 0.07
N VAL A 41 3.75 15.18 1.25
CA VAL A 41 2.77 14.87 2.31
C VAL A 41 2.07 16.13 2.79
N GLU A 42 2.83 17.20 3.11
CA GLU A 42 2.24 18.47 3.57
C GLU A 42 1.29 19.06 2.53
N THR A 43 1.67 19.06 1.25
CA THR A 43 0.81 19.50 0.14
C THR A 43 -0.45 18.64 0.09
N GLY A 44 -0.31 17.31 0.17
CA GLY A 44 -1.45 16.39 0.19
C GLY A 44 -2.42 16.64 1.33
N LEU A 45 -1.91 16.87 2.55
CA LEU A 45 -2.76 17.15 3.70
C LEU A 45 -3.44 18.53 3.68
N ARG A 46 -2.90 19.50 2.94
CA ARG A 46 -3.44 20.86 2.84
C ARG A 46 -4.43 21.05 1.71
N GLU A 47 -4.19 20.40 0.57
CA GLU A 47 -4.95 20.62 -0.66
C GLU A 47 -6.21 19.74 -0.74
N TYR A 48 -6.20 18.52 -0.19
CA TYR A 48 -7.34 17.60 -0.24
C TYR A 48 -8.25 17.78 0.97
N GLU A 49 -9.58 17.74 0.73
CA GLU A 49 -10.57 17.89 1.80
C GLU A 49 -10.69 16.63 2.66
N ASN A 50 -10.49 15.46 2.05
CA ASN A 50 -10.66 14.17 2.71
C ASN A 50 -9.57 13.16 2.30
N PRO A 51 -8.30 13.45 2.57
CA PRO A 51 -7.21 12.54 2.25
C PRO A 51 -7.22 11.29 3.13
N ALA A 52 -6.68 10.19 2.61
CA ALA A 52 -6.47 8.96 3.36
C ALA A 52 -5.07 8.41 3.13
N VAL A 53 -4.53 7.64 4.09
CA VAL A 53 -3.26 6.92 3.93
C VAL A 53 -3.52 5.46 3.60
N MET A 54 -2.98 4.97 2.49
CA MET A 54 -2.98 3.55 2.18
C MET A 54 -1.87 2.86 2.97
N TRP A 55 -2.25 2.05 3.95
CA TRP A 55 -1.31 1.31 4.78
C TRP A 55 -1.52 -0.20 4.65
N THR A 56 -0.49 -0.91 4.23
CA THR A 56 -0.53 -2.35 4.01
C THR A 56 0.26 -3.15 5.07
N GLY A 57 0.85 -2.47 6.06
CA GLY A 57 1.81 -3.06 7.00
C GLY A 57 3.17 -3.38 6.37
N GLY A 58 3.34 -3.10 5.08
CA GLY A 58 4.62 -3.21 4.37
C GLY A 58 5.54 -2.02 4.64
N LYS A 59 6.85 -2.20 4.45
CA LYS A 59 7.88 -1.19 4.73
C LYS A 59 7.58 0.18 4.10
N ASP A 60 7.24 0.20 2.81
CA ASP A 60 7.04 1.44 2.06
C ASP A 60 5.82 2.22 2.57
N SER A 61 4.70 1.54 2.79
CA SER A 61 3.49 2.15 3.32
C SER A 61 3.62 2.56 4.79
N THR A 62 4.42 1.84 5.58
CA THR A 62 4.69 2.19 6.99
C THR A 62 5.60 3.42 7.08
N LEU A 63 6.61 3.51 6.21
CA LEU A 63 7.44 4.73 6.10
C LEU A 63 6.59 5.94 5.66
N THR A 64 5.71 5.76 4.69
CA THR A 64 4.78 6.80 4.24
C THR A 64 3.88 7.28 5.37
N LEU A 65 3.29 6.36 6.13
CA LEU A 65 2.45 6.67 7.29
C LEU A 65 3.22 7.42 8.37
N TYR A 66 4.48 7.03 8.62
CA TYR A 66 5.36 7.75 9.53
C TYR A 66 5.57 9.22 9.08
N PHE A 67 5.84 9.48 7.80
CA PHE A 67 5.97 10.85 7.29
C PHE A 67 4.68 11.66 7.44
N VAL A 68 3.52 11.03 7.26
CA VAL A 68 2.23 11.70 7.50
C VAL A 68 2.10 12.11 8.97
N LYS A 69 2.46 11.23 9.90
CA LYS A 69 2.48 11.56 11.34
C LYS A 69 3.43 12.70 11.67
N GLU A 70 4.67 12.65 11.14
CA GLU A 70 5.67 13.70 11.33
C GLU A 70 5.18 15.08 10.87
N VAL A 71 4.53 15.14 9.69
CA VAL A 71 3.98 16.41 9.19
C VAL A 71 2.84 16.91 10.08
N VAL A 72 1.93 16.01 10.50
CA VAL A 72 0.83 16.38 11.40
C VAL A 72 1.34 16.85 12.76
N GLU A 73 2.37 16.21 13.31
CA GLU A 73 2.97 16.62 14.60
C GLU A 73 3.67 18.00 14.54
N GLN A 74 4.14 18.40 13.35
CA GLN A 74 4.78 19.70 13.14
C GLN A 74 3.78 20.83 12.86
N HIS A 75 2.50 20.52 12.60
CA HIS A 75 1.48 21.47 12.16
C HIS A 75 0.19 21.32 12.96
N ASP A 76 -0.01 22.13 13.99
CA ASP A 76 -1.18 22.09 14.88
C ASP A 76 -2.56 22.20 14.16
N GLU A 77 -2.58 22.72 12.92
CA GLU A 77 -3.78 22.86 12.11
C GLU A 77 -4.11 21.66 11.24
N LEU A 78 -3.22 20.67 11.13
CA LEU A 78 -3.45 19.45 10.37
C LEU A 78 -3.94 18.34 11.30
N GLU A 79 -4.82 17.51 10.75
CA GLU A 79 -5.34 16.32 11.45
C GLU A 79 -4.81 15.05 10.77
N LEU A 80 -4.61 14.01 11.56
CA LEU A 80 -4.20 12.71 11.01
C LEU A 80 -5.34 12.12 10.17
N PRO A 81 -5.12 11.87 8.87
CA PRO A 81 -6.16 11.33 8.01
C PRO A 81 -6.48 9.87 8.36
N VAL A 82 -7.64 9.40 7.92
CA VAL A 82 -7.99 7.99 8.06
C VAL A 82 -6.96 7.10 7.34
N THR A 83 -6.68 5.97 7.94
CA THR A 83 -5.79 4.97 7.35
C THR A 83 -6.62 3.87 6.71
N VAL A 84 -6.38 3.55 5.44
CA VAL A 84 -7.08 2.48 4.72
C VAL A 84 -6.20 1.25 4.63
N PHE A 85 -6.66 0.13 5.17
CA PHE A 85 -6.04 -1.19 5.04
C PHE A 85 -6.93 -2.09 4.17
N ILE A 86 -6.43 -2.53 3.02
CA ILE A 86 -7.16 -3.47 2.17
C ILE A 86 -7.00 -4.88 2.75
N ASP A 87 -8.07 -5.39 3.37
CA ASP A 87 -8.09 -6.75 3.89
C ASP A 87 -8.69 -7.72 2.88
N HIS A 88 -7.83 -8.43 2.21
CA HIS A 88 -8.16 -9.43 1.19
C HIS A 88 -8.31 -10.86 1.74
N TYR A 89 -8.40 -11.05 3.07
CA TYR A 89 -8.59 -12.32 3.78
C TYR A 89 -7.46 -13.36 3.64
N GLN A 90 -6.37 -13.04 2.96
CA GLN A 90 -5.26 -13.97 2.70
C GLN A 90 -3.91 -13.38 3.13
N HIS A 91 -3.92 -12.62 4.22
CA HIS A 91 -2.73 -12.08 4.83
C HIS A 91 -2.03 -13.11 5.72
N PHE A 92 -0.75 -12.87 6.00
CA PHE A 92 -0.08 -13.51 7.13
C PHE A 92 -0.73 -13.04 8.44
N ASP A 93 -0.96 -13.96 9.39
CA ASP A 93 -1.50 -13.60 10.71
C ASP A 93 -0.62 -12.57 11.41
N GLU A 94 0.71 -12.73 11.33
CA GLU A 94 1.68 -11.81 11.95
C GLU A 94 1.64 -10.41 11.33
N LEU A 95 1.23 -10.28 10.06
CA LEU A 95 1.03 -8.97 9.44
C LEU A 95 -0.23 -8.28 9.98
N ILE A 96 -1.31 -9.03 10.16
CA ILE A 96 -2.55 -8.51 10.76
C ILE A 96 -2.31 -8.09 12.22
N ASP A 97 -1.57 -8.88 12.99
CA ASP A 97 -1.23 -8.55 14.37
C ASP A 97 -0.32 -7.30 14.43
N PHE A 98 0.66 -7.18 13.53
CA PHE A 98 1.48 -5.99 13.38
C PHE A 98 0.63 -4.73 13.07
N VAL A 99 -0.29 -4.83 12.10
CA VAL A 99 -1.16 -3.71 11.72
C VAL A 99 -2.06 -3.29 12.90
N ARG A 100 -2.65 -4.22 13.64
CA ARG A 100 -3.49 -3.92 14.80
C ARG A 100 -2.69 -3.27 15.93
N HIS A 101 -1.51 -3.84 16.24
CA HIS A 101 -0.63 -3.31 17.29
C HIS A 101 -0.22 -1.87 16.99
N TRP A 102 0.31 -1.59 15.79
CA TRP A 102 0.75 -0.25 15.43
C TRP A 102 -0.40 0.74 15.16
N ALA A 103 -1.59 0.25 14.81
CA ALA A 103 -2.77 1.08 14.76
C ALA A 103 -3.14 1.61 16.16
N ASP A 104 -3.05 0.77 17.18
CA ASP A 104 -3.29 1.16 18.57
C ASP A 104 -2.17 2.08 19.10
N GLU A 105 -0.88 1.74 18.85
CA GLU A 105 0.26 2.54 19.31
C GLU A 105 0.32 3.94 18.68
N TRP A 106 -0.10 4.07 17.45
CA TRP A 106 -0.09 5.34 16.71
C TRP A 106 -1.44 6.07 16.72
N ASP A 107 -2.43 5.59 17.48
CA ASP A 107 -3.79 6.13 17.59
C ASP A 107 -4.45 6.36 16.21
N LEU A 108 -4.37 5.36 15.32
CA LEU A 108 -4.86 5.45 13.94
C LEU A 108 -6.35 5.08 13.84
N GLU A 109 -7.13 5.87 13.13
CA GLU A 109 -8.43 5.43 12.64
C GLU A 109 -8.23 4.54 11.39
N VAL A 110 -8.34 3.20 11.54
CA VAL A 110 -8.16 2.27 10.42
C VAL A 110 -9.49 1.85 9.83
N LYS A 111 -9.69 2.13 8.55
CA LYS A 111 -10.78 1.62 7.72
C LYS A 111 -10.32 0.32 7.05
N TRP A 112 -10.95 -0.78 7.44
CA TRP A 112 -10.68 -2.09 6.85
C TRP A 112 -11.48 -2.25 5.56
N ALA A 113 -10.86 -1.94 4.42
CA ALA A 113 -11.46 -2.10 3.10
C ALA A 113 -11.59 -3.58 2.75
N ARG A 114 -12.82 -4.10 2.76
CA ARG A 114 -13.15 -5.53 2.57
C ARG A 114 -14.28 -5.69 1.59
N ASN A 115 -14.20 -6.71 0.74
CA ASN A 115 -15.39 -7.20 0.06
C ASN A 115 -16.16 -8.14 1.00
N THR A 116 -17.07 -7.56 1.78
CA THR A 116 -17.80 -8.29 2.84
C THR A 116 -18.68 -9.39 2.28
N ASP A 117 -19.26 -9.22 1.09
CA ASP A 117 -20.08 -10.24 0.41
C ASP A 117 -19.25 -11.52 0.12
N VAL A 118 -18.02 -11.36 -0.38
CA VAL A 118 -17.11 -12.48 -0.58
C VAL A 118 -16.69 -13.10 0.76
N GLY A 119 -16.34 -12.26 1.74
CA GLY A 119 -15.91 -12.72 3.06
C GLY A 119 -16.99 -13.52 3.79
N GLU A 120 -18.24 -13.02 3.81
CA GLU A 120 -19.38 -13.71 4.41
C GLU A 120 -19.63 -15.06 3.75
N TYR A 121 -19.58 -15.12 2.40
CA TYR A 121 -19.75 -16.39 1.69
C TYR A 121 -18.65 -17.40 2.05
N VAL A 122 -17.40 -16.96 2.12
CA VAL A 122 -16.24 -17.79 2.51
C VAL A 122 -16.42 -18.34 3.92
N ASP A 123 -16.76 -17.48 4.88
CA ASP A 123 -16.92 -17.86 6.29
C ASP A 123 -18.10 -18.82 6.50
N GLU A 124 -19.25 -18.55 5.88
CA GLU A 124 -20.45 -19.38 5.99
C GLU A 124 -20.26 -20.80 5.40
N ASN A 125 -19.44 -20.92 4.37
CA ASN A 125 -19.19 -22.19 3.70
C ASN A 125 -17.87 -22.87 4.12
N GLY A 126 -17.08 -22.22 4.99
CA GLY A 126 -15.80 -22.74 5.48
C GLY A 126 -14.80 -22.97 4.36
N LEU A 127 -14.74 -22.03 3.40
CA LEU A 127 -13.85 -22.15 2.24
C LEU A 127 -12.43 -21.75 2.60
N GLU A 128 -11.50 -22.50 2.03
CA GLU A 128 -10.06 -22.21 2.11
C GLU A 128 -9.59 -21.52 0.82
N PRO A 129 -8.48 -20.79 0.84
CA PRO A 129 -7.91 -20.22 -0.38
C PRO A 129 -7.67 -21.27 -1.46
N GLY A 130 -8.21 -21.03 -2.65
CA GLY A 130 -8.20 -21.94 -3.79
C GLY A 130 -9.50 -22.68 -4.02
N ASP A 131 -10.43 -22.66 -3.07
CA ASP A 131 -11.78 -23.21 -3.27
C ASP A 131 -12.59 -22.33 -4.22
N ASP A 132 -13.51 -22.95 -4.95
CA ASP A 132 -14.34 -22.27 -5.93
C ASP A 132 -15.54 -21.56 -5.29
N ILE A 133 -15.75 -20.29 -5.64
CA ILE A 133 -16.92 -19.48 -5.30
C ILE A 133 -17.85 -19.42 -6.50
N PRO A 134 -19.13 -19.84 -6.38
CA PRO A 134 -20.12 -19.64 -7.44
C PRO A 134 -20.45 -18.16 -7.61
N VAL A 135 -20.36 -17.64 -8.84
CA VAL A 135 -20.67 -16.22 -9.13
C VAL A 135 -22.10 -15.87 -8.75
N GLU A 136 -23.06 -16.79 -8.98
CA GLU A 136 -24.48 -16.58 -8.65
C GLU A 136 -24.78 -16.48 -7.14
N ALA A 137 -23.84 -16.90 -6.29
CA ALA A 137 -23.98 -16.83 -4.84
C ALA A 137 -23.68 -15.44 -4.26
N LEU A 138 -23.01 -14.59 -5.04
CA LEU A 138 -22.63 -13.25 -4.63
C LEU A 138 -23.74 -12.24 -4.93
N SER A 139 -23.61 -11.04 -4.35
CA SER A 139 -24.52 -9.90 -4.57
C SER A 139 -24.58 -9.46 -6.05
N GLU A 140 -25.64 -8.75 -6.44
CA GLU A 140 -25.77 -8.18 -7.78
C GLU A 140 -24.60 -7.23 -8.11
N HIS A 141 -24.04 -6.52 -7.12
CA HIS A 141 -22.88 -5.66 -7.25
C HIS A 141 -21.63 -6.46 -7.69
N ASN A 142 -21.26 -7.51 -6.96
CA ASN A 142 -20.12 -8.35 -7.32
C ASN A 142 -20.34 -9.12 -8.63
N GLN A 143 -21.56 -9.60 -8.89
CA GLN A 143 -21.91 -10.22 -10.17
C GLN A 143 -21.75 -9.26 -11.34
N HIS A 144 -22.11 -7.98 -11.17
CA HIS A 144 -21.90 -6.93 -12.17
C HIS A 144 -20.41 -6.75 -12.48
N HIS A 145 -19.57 -6.63 -11.45
CA HIS A 145 -18.12 -6.53 -11.62
C HIS A 145 -17.55 -7.72 -12.39
N ILE A 146 -17.94 -8.94 -12.01
CA ILE A 146 -17.45 -10.16 -12.65
C ILE A 146 -17.90 -10.26 -14.10
N ARG A 147 -19.20 -10.05 -14.39
CA ARG A 147 -19.81 -10.29 -15.70
C ARG A 147 -19.64 -9.14 -16.68
N ASN A 148 -19.76 -7.90 -16.21
CA ASN A 148 -19.82 -6.74 -17.09
C ASN A 148 -18.49 -5.97 -17.15
N ILE A 149 -17.74 -5.90 -16.04
CA ILE A 149 -16.47 -5.18 -16.01
C ILE A 149 -15.33 -6.11 -16.44
N LEU A 150 -15.26 -7.30 -15.83
CA LEU A 150 -14.21 -8.27 -16.14
C LEU A 150 -14.51 -9.16 -17.37
N GLU A 151 -15.75 -9.14 -17.88
CA GLU A 151 -16.22 -10.00 -18.96
C GLU A 151 -15.93 -11.50 -18.69
N TYR A 152 -15.98 -11.91 -17.40
CA TYR A 152 -15.69 -13.28 -16.99
C TYR A 152 -16.92 -14.17 -17.16
N GLU A 153 -16.81 -15.26 -17.94
CA GLU A 153 -17.94 -16.09 -18.37
C GLU A 153 -18.15 -17.37 -17.54
N GLU A 154 -17.13 -17.81 -16.78
CA GLU A 154 -17.21 -19.06 -16.00
C GLU A 154 -18.20 -18.93 -14.82
N ASP A 155 -18.84 -20.03 -14.42
CA ASP A 155 -19.84 -20.04 -13.36
C ASP A 155 -19.26 -19.93 -11.95
N THR A 156 -17.95 -20.23 -11.79
CA THR A 156 -17.21 -20.15 -10.54
C THR A 156 -15.86 -19.46 -10.76
N PHE A 157 -15.27 -18.96 -9.69
CA PHE A 157 -13.88 -18.47 -9.67
C PHE A 157 -13.20 -18.94 -8.37
N PRO A 158 -11.87 -19.16 -8.38
CA PRO A 158 -11.17 -19.58 -7.19
C PRO A 158 -11.01 -18.41 -6.20
N PHE A 159 -11.19 -18.67 -4.91
CA PHE A 159 -10.90 -17.73 -3.83
C PHE A 159 -9.38 -17.58 -3.68
N LEU A 160 -8.77 -16.91 -4.64
CA LEU A 160 -7.33 -16.61 -4.67
C LEU A 160 -7.09 -15.17 -5.09
N LEU A 161 -6.35 -14.43 -4.25
CA LEU A 161 -5.98 -13.03 -4.51
C LEU A 161 -5.22 -12.87 -5.84
N ASP A 162 -4.38 -13.83 -6.18
CA ASP A 162 -3.51 -13.78 -7.36
C ASP A 162 -4.19 -14.23 -8.66
N THR A 163 -5.51 -14.28 -8.67
CA THR A 163 -6.33 -14.49 -9.87
C THR A 163 -6.97 -13.18 -10.33
N TYR A 164 -7.39 -13.13 -11.59
CA TYR A 164 -8.00 -11.96 -12.20
C TYR A 164 -9.25 -11.49 -11.44
N VAL A 165 -10.20 -12.42 -11.19
CA VAL A 165 -11.42 -12.11 -10.45
C VAL A 165 -11.14 -11.84 -8.98
N GLY A 166 -10.31 -12.69 -8.34
CA GLY A 166 -9.95 -12.55 -6.94
C GLY A 166 -9.26 -11.20 -6.64
N ASN A 167 -8.28 -10.80 -7.46
CA ASN A 167 -7.63 -9.50 -7.30
C ASN A 167 -8.62 -8.35 -7.42
N HIS A 168 -9.46 -8.40 -8.45
CA HIS A 168 -10.44 -7.35 -8.68
C HIS A 168 -11.44 -7.24 -7.51
N LEU A 169 -12.05 -8.34 -7.07
CA LEU A 169 -13.04 -8.30 -6.00
C LEU A 169 -12.44 -7.95 -4.63
N LEU A 170 -11.30 -8.58 -4.29
CA LEU A 170 -10.72 -8.49 -2.95
C LEU A 170 -9.86 -7.23 -2.73
N LYS A 171 -9.43 -6.57 -3.81
CA LYS A 171 -8.68 -5.31 -3.72
C LYS A 171 -9.42 -4.15 -4.34
N THR A 172 -9.72 -4.22 -5.64
CA THR A 172 -10.24 -3.07 -6.38
C THR A 172 -11.64 -2.70 -5.93
N VAL A 173 -12.56 -3.67 -5.90
CA VAL A 173 -13.95 -3.41 -5.44
C VAL A 173 -13.93 -2.98 -3.97
N ALA A 174 -13.19 -3.69 -3.12
CA ALA A 174 -13.09 -3.36 -1.70
C ALA A 174 -12.55 -1.94 -1.46
N LEU A 175 -11.54 -1.52 -2.22
CA LEU A 175 -11.01 -0.15 -2.15
C LEU A 175 -12.02 0.87 -2.69
N ASN A 176 -12.59 0.64 -3.87
CA ASN A 176 -13.53 1.57 -4.50
C ASN A 176 -14.76 1.82 -3.61
N ASP A 177 -15.32 0.77 -3.01
CA ASP A 177 -16.45 0.87 -2.08
C ASP A 177 -16.07 1.71 -0.83
N THR A 178 -14.82 1.58 -0.37
CA THR A 178 -14.32 2.38 0.75
C THR A 178 -14.09 3.84 0.35
N LEU A 179 -13.50 4.10 -0.82
CA LEU A 179 -13.32 5.46 -1.34
C LEU A 179 -14.65 6.21 -1.46
N GLU A 180 -15.67 5.54 -1.99
CA GLU A 180 -17.01 6.12 -2.16
C GLU A 180 -17.70 6.35 -0.82
N SER A 181 -17.67 5.36 0.09
CA SER A 181 -18.37 5.46 1.38
C SER A 181 -17.75 6.46 2.35
N GLU A 182 -16.44 6.64 2.29
CA GLU A 182 -15.69 7.59 3.12
C GLU A 182 -15.45 8.93 2.40
N GLU A 183 -15.95 9.12 1.17
CA GLU A 183 -15.79 10.32 0.34
C GLU A 183 -14.33 10.75 0.16
N ILE A 184 -13.39 9.79 0.03
CA ILE A 184 -11.95 10.04 -0.07
C ILE A 184 -11.62 10.65 -1.44
N ASP A 185 -10.95 11.80 -1.44
CA ASP A 185 -10.55 12.54 -2.63
C ASP A 185 -9.04 12.48 -2.93
N GLY A 186 -8.22 12.06 -1.96
CA GLY A 186 -6.78 11.84 -2.11
C GLY A 186 -6.29 10.61 -1.36
N ILE A 187 -5.43 9.80 -2.00
CA ILE A 187 -4.81 8.63 -1.38
C ILE A 187 -3.29 8.82 -1.31
N ILE A 188 -2.75 8.93 -0.10
CA ILE A 188 -1.32 8.94 0.15
C ILE A 188 -0.84 7.48 0.14
N SER A 189 0.06 7.14 -0.77
CA SER A 189 0.52 5.76 -0.99
C SER A 189 2.04 5.64 -1.11
N GLY A 190 2.58 4.54 -0.56
CA GLY A 190 4.01 4.28 -0.55
C GLY A 190 4.46 3.49 -1.77
N ILE A 191 4.36 4.07 -2.98
CA ILE A 191 4.96 3.49 -4.18
C ILE A 191 6.27 4.18 -4.53
N ARG A 192 7.15 3.48 -5.26
CA ARG A 192 8.47 3.98 -5.67
C ARG A 192 8.70 3.72 -7.15
N TRP A 193 9.50 4.59 -7.80
CA TRP A 193 9.89 4.42 -9.20
C TRP A 193 10.72 3.14 -9.45
N ASP A 194 11.57 2.73 -8.50
CA ASP A 194 12.46 1.57 -8.62
C ASP A 194 11.76 0.21 -8.46
N GLU A 195 10.54 0.19 -7.92
CA GLU A 195 9.86 -1.08 -7.57
C GLU A 195 9.49 -1.91 -8.81
N GLN A 196 9.06 -1.25 -9.89
CA GLN A 196 8.75 -1.88 -11.17
C GLN A 196 8.65 -0.85 -12.30
N GLU A 197 8.96 -1.30 -13.53
CA GLU A 197 8.96 -0.45 -14.75
C GLU A 197 7.64 0.31 -14.96
N ALA A 198 6.50 -0.30 -14.59
CA ALA A 198 5.18 0.33 -14.73
C ALA A 198 4.98 1.59 -13.87
N ARG A 199 5.85 1.82 -12.88
CA ARG A 199 5.80 2.99 -11.97
C ARG A 199 6.80 4.08 -12.32
N ALA A 200 7.68 3.82 -13.30
CA ALA A 200 8.73 4.75 -13.67
C ALA A 200 8.22 6.12 -14.19
N ASP A 201 7.00 6.16 -14.71
CA ASP A 201 6.38 7.38 -15.24
C ASP A 201 5.35 8.02 -14.26
N GLU A 202 5.21 7.50 -13.03
CA GLU A 202 4.32 8.10 -12.02
C GLU A 202 4.87 9.43 -11.53
N THR A 203 3.95 10.36 -11.20
CA THR A 203 4.25 11.69 -10.65
C THR A 203 3.85 11.77 -9.18
N PHE A 204 4.35 12.74 -8.41
CA PHE A 204 4.01 12.86 -7.00
C PHE A 204 2.51 13.03 -6.75
N PHE A 205 1.82 13.68 -7.68
CA PHE A 205 0.36 13.78 -7.71
C PHE A 205 -0.15 13.19 -9.03
N SER A 206 -0.95 12.14 -8.96
CA SER A 206 -1.35 11.37 -10.13
C SER A 206 -2.87 11.21 -10.17
N PRO A 207 -3.58 11.82 -11.16
CA PRO A 207 -5.04 11.84 -11.20
C PRO A 207 -5.62 10.46 -11.53
N ARG A 208 -6.72 10.12 -10.87
CA ARG A 208 -7.56 8.95 -11.11
C ARG A 208 -9.01 9.42 -11.22
N HIS A 209 -9.36 10.06 -12.33
CA HIS A 209 -10.62 10.78 -12.50
C HIS A 209 -11.60 10.09 -13.45
N ASP A 210 -11.33 8.85 -13.88
CA ASP A 210 -12.24 8.12 -14.75
C ASP A 210 -13.36 7.44 -13.92
N PRO A 211 -14.58 8.02 -13.87
CA PRO A 211 -15.65 7.49 -13.02
C PRO A 211 -16.25 6.17 -13.54
N ASP A 212 -15.90 5.75 -14.73
CA ASP A 212 -16.31 4.45 -15.28
C ASP A 212 -15.45 3.31 -14.71
N ILE A 213 -14.29 3.64 -14.11
CA ILE A 213 -13.33 2.68 -13.58
C ILE A 213 -13.30 2.69 -12.03
N TYR A 214 -13.27 3.89 -11.42
CA TYR A 214 -13.14 4.06 -9.97
C TYR A 214 -13.77 5.37 -9.50
N PRO A 215 -14.10 5.52 -8.21
CA PRO A 215 -14.45 6.81 -7.62
C PRO A 215 -13.33 7.82 -7.87
N PRO A 216 -13.63 9.03 -8.41
CA PRO A 216 -12.60 10.02 -8.72
C PRO A 216 -11.80 10.41 -7.47
N HIS A 217 -10.48 10.28 -7.55
CA HIS A 217 -9.52 10.65 -6.50
C HIS A 217 -8.16 10.92 -7.13
N ASP A 218 -7.24 11.48 -6.35
CA ASP A 218 -5.83 11.55 -6.73
C ASP A 218 -4.98 10.58 -5.91
N ARG A 219 -3.90 10.10 -6.50
CA ARG A 219 -2.82 9.45 -5.77
C ARG A 219 -1.76 10.47 -5.39
N ILE A 220 -1.35 10.45 -4.13
CA ILE A 220 -0.31 11.26 -3.55
C ILE A 220 0.83 10.30 -3.17
N GLN A 221 2.00 10.48 -3.74
CA GLN A 221 3.06 9.46 -3.79
C GLN A 221 4.39 10.02 -3.25
N PRO A 222 4.52 10.21 -1.92
CA PRO A 222 5.61 10.99 -1.34
C PRO A 222 6.98 10.32 -1.39
N ILE A 223 7.05 9.01 -1.66
CA ILE A 223 8.32 8.26 -1.64
C ILE A 223 8.75 7.73 -3.01
N LEU A 224 8.25 8.30 -4.12
CA LEU A 224 8.63 7.88 -5.47
C LEU A 224 10.15 7.88 -5.70
N GLN A 225 10.86 8.89 -5.17
CA GLN A 225 12.30 9.10 -5.29
C GLN A 225 13.16 8.17 -4.43
N PHE A 226 12.56 7.36 -3.54
CA PHE A 226 13.31 6.39 -2.73
C PHE A 226 13.65 5.15 -3.54
N GLU A 227 14.84 4.61 -3.30
CA GLU A 227 15.19 3.23 -3.62
C GLU A 227 14.92 2.33 -2.40
N GLU A 228 14.86 1.02 -2.59
CA GLU A 228 14.61 0.11 -1.46
C GLU A 228 15.64 0.26 -0.33
N ALA A 229 16.90 0.51 -0.66
CA ALA A 229 17.94 0.76 0.32
C ALA A 229 17.67 2.02 1.15
N ASP A 230 17.19 3.10 0.51
CA ASP A 230 16.83 4.35 1.22
C ASP A 230 15.68 4.14 2.22
N VAL A 231 14.72 3.27 1.87
CA VAL A 231 13.62 2.93 2.79
C VAL A 231 14.15 2.28 4.06
N TRP A 232 15.11 1.33 3.93
CA TRP A 232 15.72 0.69 5.10
C TRP A 232 16.62 1.64 5.88
N ASP A 233 17.38 2.50 5.21
CA ASP A 233 18.17 3.55 5.87
C ASP A 233 17.25 4.51 6.65
N ALA A 234 16.11 4.91 6.05
CA ALA A 234 15.13 5.74 6.74
C ALA A 234 14.59 5.05 8.00
N PHE A 235 14.29 3.74 7.96
CA PHE A 235 13.86 3.01 9.15
C PHE A 235 14.92 3.01 10.25
N TRP A 236 16.15 2.59 9.94
CA TRP A 236 17.15 2.31 10.97
C TRP A 236 17.83 3.57 11.50
N TYR A 237 17.84 4.66 10.75
CA TYR A 237 18.49 5.91 11.17
C TYR A 237 17.53 7.03 11.57
N PHE A 238 16.23 6.92 11.26
CA PHE A 238 15.23 7.94 11.59
C PHE A 238 14.01 7.35 12.30
N VAL A 239 13.22 6.52 11.62
CA VAL A 239 11.93 6.04 12.14
C VAL A 239 12.08 5.30 13.46
N VAL A 240 12.93 4.27 13.51
CA VAL A 240 13.08 3.43 14.71
C VAL A 240 13.70 4.21 15.88
N PRO A 241 14.79 4.98 15.71
CA PRO A 241 15.34 5.80 16.79
C PRO A 241 14.37 6.81 17.39
N GLU A 242 13.48 7.38 16.58
CA GLU A 242 12.51 8.38 17.03
C GLU A 242 11.24 7.75 17.64
N THR A 243 10.85 6.55 17.15
CA THR A 243 9.64 5.85 17.62
C THR A 243 9.88 5.01 18.88
N VAL A 244 11.07 4.39 19.01
CA VAL A 244 11.35 3.35 20.01
C VAL A 244 12.19 3.91 21.16
N GLU A 245 11.57 4.04 22.34
CA GLU A 245 12.28 4.54 23.53
C GLU A 245 13.48 3.65 23.88
N GLY A 246 14.66 4.28 23.97
CA GLY A 246 15.91 3.59 24.30
C GLY A 246 16.65 2.98 23.12
N TYR A 247 16.13 3.11 21.90
CA TYR A 247 16.89 2.76 20.71
C TYR A 247 18.09 3.71 20.52
N PRO A 248 19.23 3.26 19.97
CA PRO A 248 20.40 4.13 19.75
C PRO A 248 20.08 5.32 18.86
N GLU A 249 20.33 6.57 19.35
CA GLU A 249 20.05 7.82 18.64
C GLU A 249 20.82 7.95 17.31
N ASP A 250 22.02 7.35 17.22
CA ASP A 250 22.83 7.33 15.99
C ASP A 250 22.36 6.28 14.97
N GLY A 251 21.27 5.58 15.30
CA GLY A 251 20.78 4.44 14.55
C GLY A 251 21.54 3.14 14.87
N TYR A 252 20.88 2.03 14.66
CA TYR A 252 21.45 0.69 14.77
C TYR A 252 20.76 -0.23 13.76
N VAL A 253 21.54 -1.01 13.01
CA VAL A 253 20.99 -1.94 12.01
C VAL A 253 21.11 -3.37 12.54
N PRO A 254 20.02 -3.98 13.03
CA PRO A 254 20.08 -5.32 13.62
C PRO A 254 20.39 -6.38 12.56
N GLN A 255 21.14 -7.41 12.94
CA GLN A 255 21.50 -8.52 12.08
C GLN A 255 20.47 -9.66 12.11
N GLY A 256 19.42 -9.54 12.91
CA GLY A 256 18.35 -10.51 13.08
C GLY A 256 17.57 -10.31 14.37
N PHE A 257 16.64 -11.21 14.65
CA PHE A 257 15.81 -11.16 15.87
C PHE A 257 16.62 -11.15 17.17
N ASP A 258 17.75 -11.87 17.21
CA ASP A 258 18.58 -11.99 18.41
C ASP A 258 19.56 -10.82 18.57
N ASP A 259 19.54 -9.85 17.67
CA ASP A 259 20.48 -8.73 17.62
C ASP A 259 19.79 -7.38 17.82
N LEU A 260 18.70 -7.36 18.57
CA LEU A 260 18.05 -6.13 18.99
C LEU A 260 18.77 -5.51 20.20
N PRO A 261 18.78 -4.18 20.37
CA PRO A 261 19.32 -3.52 21.54
C PRO A 261 18.70 -4.02 22.84
N GLU A 262 19.45 -4.00 23.94
CA GLU A 262 19.00 -4.53 25.25
C GLU A 262 17.71 -3.82 25.71
N GLY A 263 16.66 -4.59 25.94
CA GLY A 263 15.37 -4.12 26.43
C GLY A 263 14.38 -3.75 25.32
N ILE A 264 14.75 -3.92 24.05
CA ILE A 264 13.88 -3.73 22.89
C ILE A 264 13.39 -5.11 22.41
N GLU A 265 12.09 -5.27 22.29
CA GLU A 265 11.45 -6.45 21.72
C GLU A 265 11.05 -6.16 20.25
N ILE A 266 10.74 -7.20 19.48
CA ILE A 266 10.38 -7.06 18.06
C ILE A 266 9.08 -6.26 17.87
N GLU A 267 8.17 -6.37 18.81
CA GLU A 267 6.89 -5.68 18.83
C GLU A 267 7.03 -4.17 19.03
N ASP A 268 8.14 -3.72 19.63
CA ASP A 268 8.45 -2.29 19.81
C ASP A 268 8.91 -1.61 18.50
N ILE A 269 9.22 -2.41 17.46
CA ILE A 269 9.81 -1.90 16.22
C ILE A 269 8.73 -1.76 15.12
N PRO A 270 8.56 -0.58 14.49
CA PRO A 270 7.58 -0.35 13.42
C PRO A 270 8.00 -0.99 12.08
N VAL A 271 8.51 -2.20 12.13
CA VAL A 271 8.93 -3.03 11.00
C VAL A 271 8.35 -4.42 11.16
N SER A 272 7.51 -4.86 10.21
CA SER A 272 6.88 -6.18 10.28
C SER A 272 7.91 -7.30 10.53
N PRO A 273 7.64 -8.22 11.48
CA PRO A 273 8.51 -9.37 11.76
C PRO A 273 8.86 -10.23 10.54
N LYS A 274 8.03 -10.20 9.50
CA LYS A 274 8.29 -10.93 8.24
C LYS A 274 9.57 -10.47 7.55
N TYR A 275 9.92 -9.18 7.63
CA TYR A 275 11.17 -8.68 7.06
C TYR A 275 12.41 -9.18 7.82
N PHE A 276 12.31 -9.33 9.15
CA PHE A 276 13.35 -10.00 9.94
C PHE A 276 13.50 -11.47 9.56
N ALA A 277 12.38 -12.13 9.24
CA ALA A 277 12.36 -13.53 8.83
C ALA A 277 12.90 -13.77 7.40
N GLY A 278 13.26 -12.72 6.64
CA GLY A 278 13.84 -12.82 5.31
C GLY A 278 12.87 -12.68 4.14
N PHE A 279 11.61 -12.30 4.40
CA PHE A 279 10.72 -11.82 3.35
C PHE A 279 11.16 -10.42 2.92
N ARG A 280 11.20 -10.14 1.63
CA ARG A 280 11.61 -8.83 1.10
C ARG A 280 10.42 -8.00 0.63
N SER A 281 9.33 -8.65 0.24
CA SER A 281 8.08 -8.04 -0.20
C SER A 281 6.93 -8.84 0.37
N LEU A 282 5.88 -8.17 0.85
CA LEU A 282 4.70 -8.80 1.44
C LEU A 282 3.50 -8.74 0.49
N GLY A 283 2.77 -9.82 0.39
CA GLY A 283 1.55 -9.99 -0.40
C GLY A 283 0.62 -10.98 0.29
N SER A 284 -0.13 -11.79 -0.48
CA SER A 284 -0.88 -12.89 0.13
C SER A 284 0.09 -13.95 0.68
N GLU A 285 -0.27 -14.58 1.81
CA GLU A 285 0.52 -15.64 2.43
C GLU A 285 0.82 -16.78 1.44
N ILE A 286 -0.16 -17.13 0.60
CA ILE A 286 -0.06 -18.26 -0.31
C ILE A 286 0.93 -18.04 -1.46
N SER A 287 1.09 -16.77 -1.89
CA SER A 287 1.88 -16.44 -3.08
C SER A 287 3.15 -15.66 -2.77
N THR A 288 3.51 -15.57 -1.50
CA THR A 288 4.70 -14.86 -1.08
C THR A 288 5.67 -15.82 -0.40
N ASP A 289 6.78 -16.06 -1.05
CA ASP A 289 7.85 -16.88 -0.53
C ASP A 289 8.92 -16.01 0.15
N LYS A 290 9.63 -16.62 1.10
CA LYS A 290 10.80 -16.06 1.72
C LYS A 290 11.93 -15.92 0.69
N SER A 291 12.55 -14.74 0.64
CA SER A 291 13.60 -14.44 -0.35
C SER A 291 14.97 -14.99 0.07
N ALA A 292 15.29 -14.91 1.38
CA ALA A 292 16.56 -15.36 1.96
C ALA A 292 16.39 -15.75 3.44
N GLU A 293 17.48 -16.23 4.07
CA GLU A 293 17.50 -16.50 5.51
C GLU A 293 17.83 -15.26 6.35
N GLU A 294 18.56 -14.31 5.76
CA GLU A 294 18.88 -13.03 6.37
C GLU A 294 17.75 -12.02 6.28
N PRO A 295 17.65 -11.05 7.21
CA PRO A 295 16.70 -9.95 7.16
C PRO A 295 16.69 -9.21 5.82
N ALA A 296 15.56 -8.62 5.46
CA ALA A 296 15.35 -7.96 4.17
C ALA A 296 16.42 -6.90 3.84
N TRP A 297 16.80 -6.09 4.82
CA TRP A 297 17.77 -5.00 4.67
C TRP A 297 19.24 -5.45 4.56
N LEU A 298 19.53 -6.73 4.78
CA LEU A 298 20.86 -7.31 4.61
C LEU A 298 21.01 -8.07 3.30
N GLN A 299 19.93 -8.23 2.53
CA GLN A 299 19.94 -8.94 1.25
C GLN A 299 20.60 -8.09 0.15
N ASP A 300 21.06 -8.75 -0.93
CA ASP A 300 21.67 -8.08 -2.08
C ASP A 300 20.61 -7.35 -2.92
N MET A 301 20.37 -6.07 -2.62
CA MET A 301 19.37 -5.24 -3.29
C MET A 301 19.86 -4.77 -4.67
N GLU A 302 21.16 -4.70 -4.91
CA GLU A 302 21.73 -4.24 -6.19
C GLU A 302 21.58 -5.28 -7.31
N ASN A 303 21.68 -6.57 -6.97
CA ASN A 303 21.72 -7.64 -7.97
C ASN A 303 20.46 -8.51 -7.99
N THR A 304 19.49 -8.27 -7.10
CA THR A 304 18.25 -9.03 -7.03
C THR A 304 17.04 -8.10 -7.03
N THR A 305 15.94 -8.55 -7.59
CA THR A 305 14.69 -7.78 -7.57
C THR A 305 13.92 -8.02 -6.28
N GLU A 306 13.28 -7.00 -5.74
CA GLU A 306 12.44 -7.05 -4.55
C GLU A 306 11.36 -8.15 -4.64
N ARG A 307 10.83 -8.37 -5.84
CA ARG A 307 9.75 -9.32 -6.12
C ARG A 307 10.23 -10.72 -6.55
N ALA A 308 11.51 -11.04 -6.41
CA ALA A 308 12.05 -12.34 -6.80
C ALA A 308 11.38 -13.54 -6.10
N GLY A 309 10.75 -13.33 -4.93
CA GLY A 309 9.98 -14.33 -4.18
C GLY A 309 8.49 -14.43 -4.55
N ARG A 310 7.99 -13.63 -5.53
CA ARG A 310 6.59 -13.68 -5.96
C ARG A 310 6.44 -14.50 -7.24
N ALA A 311 5.38 -15.34 -7.32
CA ALA A 311 5.13 -16.19 -8.46
C ALA A 311 5.10 -15.42 -9.80
N GLN A 312 5.76 -15.97 -10.83
CA GLN A 312 5.94 -15.38 -12.15
C GLN A 312 4.65 -15.17 -12.97
N ASP A 313 3.54 -15.80 -12.57
CA ASP A 313 2.27 -15.75 -13.32
C ASP A 313 1.55 -14.38 -13.26
N LYS A 314 2.18 -13.35 -12.68
CA LYS A 314 1.58 -12.01 -12.48
C LYS A 314 1.76 -11.04 -13.64
N GLU A 315 2.69 -11.26 -14.58
CA GLU A 315 2.89 -10.33 -15.70
C GLU A 315 1.63 -10.22 -16.57
N ASP A 316 1.01 -11.36 -16.93
CA ASP A 316 -0.24 -11.38 -17.71
C ASP A 316 -1.42 -10.78 -16.94
N LEU A 317 -1.48 -10.98 -15.61
CA LEU A 317 -2.50 -10.41 -14.74
C LEU A 317 -2.35 -8.89 -14.64
N MET A 318 -1.12 -8.42 -14.44
CA MET A 318 -0.81 -7.00 -14.31
C MET A 318 -1.03 -6.25 -15.62
N GLU A 319 -0.75 -6.88 -16.78
CA GLU A 319 -1.06 -6.32 -18.09
C GLU A 319 -2.59 -6.14 -18.28
N ARG A 320 -3.39 -7.16 -17.93
CA ARG A 320 -4.86 -7.07 -18.00
C ARG A 320 -5.44 -6.05 -17.04
N LEU A 321 -4.92 -5.93 -15.82
CA LEU A 321 -5.36 -4.93 -14.84
C LEU A 321 -4.99 -3.51 -15.29
N ARG A 322 -3.85 -3.35 -15.97
CA ARG A 322 -3.46 -2.07 -16.59
C ARG A 322 -4.40 -1.69 -17.72
N ASP A 323 -4.77 -2.64 -18.60
CA ASP A 323 -5.70 -2.41 -19.71
C ASP A 323 -7.09 -1.98 -19.21
N LEU A 324 -7.44 -2.34 -17.98
CA LEU A 324 -8.65 -1.90 -17.27
C LEU A 324 -8.46 -0.59 -16.48
N GLY A 325 -7.29 0.05 -16.54
CA GLY A 325 -7.03 1.33 -15.88
C GLY A 325 -6.75 1.26 -14.38
N TYR A 326 -6.46 0.07 -13.82
CA TYR A 326 -6.23 -0.15 -12.37
C TYR A 326 -4.79 0.10 -11.92
N MET A 327 -3.90 0.57 -12.78
CA MET A 327 -2.51 0.89 -12.42
C MET A 327 -2.07 2.22 -13.01
#